data_be8772a30eb95603429701d93bf2c963
#
_entry.id   be8772a30eb95603429701d93bf2c963
#
_cell.length_a   1.000
_cell.length_b   1.000
_cell.length_c   1.000
_cell.angle_alpha   90.00
_cell.angle_beta   90.00
_cell.angle_gamma   90.00
#
_symmetry.space_group_name_H-M   'P 1'
#
loop_
_entity.id
_entity.type
_entity.pdbx_description
1 polymer ?
#
loop_
_entity_poly.entity_id
_entity_poly.type
_entity_poly.pdbx_seq_one_letter_code
_entity_poly.pdbx_strand_id
1 'polypeptide(L)'
;MADNYIERQYEAYQARKAAWEKERKYKKKKPAAPAEAPHRSGAFLQNQVKKVVAVHDLSGVGHVSLMAVIPVLSSMGFQVCPLPTAVLSAHTQYPTYSFLDLTDEMKRIIENWEKMNVHFDTFYTGYLGSPQQAQIVEEFILKFREENDMVVVDPVLGDNGHLYKGITEEMVTEMKKLIHLTDVITPNLTELYYLLDMPYQEHITDAELKQALKTLSDRGPAIVIATSVPVSGDPRSTSVYAYNRFGDRYWKVTCPYLPAHYPGTGDTFTSVITGALMQGDSLPIALDRATQFILQGIRATFGYEYNNLEGIMLEKVLHNLDMPIQISSYELVE
;
A
#
# COMPACT_ATOMS: atom_id res chain seq x y z
N MET A 1 5.75 -24.11 22.10
CA MET A 1 4.97 -23.09 22.84
C MET A 1 4.64 -21.87 22.00
N ALA A 2 5.39 -21.57 20.95
CA ALA A 2 5.10 -20.44 20.04
C ALA A 2 3.87 -20.66 19.14
N ASP A 3 3.63 -21.89 18.68
CA ASP A 3 2.49 -22.22 17.80
C ASP A 3 1.12 -21.90 18.42
N ASN A 4 0.99 -22.07 19.75
CA ASN A 4 -0.26 -21.80 20.46
C ASN A 4 -0.61 -20.29 20.57
N TYR A 5 0.35 -19.39 20.40
CA TYR A 5 0.08 -17.95 20.48
C TYR A 5 -0.48 -17.40 19.17
N ILE A 6 0.12 -17.77 18.04
CA ILE A 6 -0.31 -17.35 16.71
C ILE A 6 -1.71 -17.91 16.42
N GLU A 7 -1.95 -19.17 16.75
CA GLU A 7 -3.25 -19.82 16.59
C GLU A 7 -4.35 -19.14 17.40
N ARG A 8 -4.08 -18.79 18.67
CA ARG A 8 -5.00 -18.01 19.53
C ARG A 8 -5.28 -16.59 18.98
N GLN A 9 -4.26 -15.93 18.41
CA GLN A 9 -4.45 -14.60 17.80
C GLN A 9 -5.29 -14.70 16.52
N TYR A 10 -5.06 -15.73 15.72
CA TYR A 10 -5.87 -15.99 14.52
C TYR A 10 -7.32 -16.34 14.88
N GLU A 11 -7.55 -17.17 15.89
CA GLU A 11 -8.90 -17.47 16.40
C GLU A 11 -9.60 -16.22 16.96
N ALA A 12 -8.88 -15.37 17.70
CA ALA A 12 -9.40 -14.10 18.21
C ALA A 12 -9.75 -13.13 17.08
N TYR A 13 -8.95 -13.11 16.00
CA TYR A 13 -9.25 -12.34 14.78
C TYR A 13 -10.49 -12.87 14.08
N GLN A 14 -10.59 -14.18 13.84
CA GLN A 14 -11.76 -14.79 13.21
C GLN A 14 -13.04 -14.56 14.04
N ALA A 15 -12.95 -14.61 15.36
CA ALA A 15 -14.06 -14.31 16.25
C ALA A 15 -14.50 -12.84 16.14
N ARG A 16 -13.55 -11.88 16.09
CA ARG A 16 -13.83 -10.45 15.90
C ARG A 16 -14.45 -10.19 14.51
N LYS A 17 -13.91 -10.81 13.47
CA LYS A 17 -14.45 -10.74 12.10
C LYS A 17 -15.88 -11.29 12.03
N ALA A 18 -16.14 -12.45 12.62
CA ALA A 18 -17.47 -13.04 12.66
C ALA A 18 -18.48 -12.18 13.47
N ALA A 19 -18.04 -11.58 14.59
CA ALA A 19 -18.84 -10.66 15.39
C ALA A 19 -19.19 -9.40 14.59
N TRP A 20 -18.23 -8.82 13.88
CA TRP A 20 -18.43 -7.67 13.00
C TRP A 20 -19.38 -7.97 11.84
N GLU A 21 -19.22 -9.12 11.15
CA GLU A 21 -20.14 -9.55 10.09
C GLU A 21 -21.57 -9.72 10.62
N LYS A 22 -21.71 -10.24 11.84
CA LYS A 22 -23.00 -10.41 12.51
C LYS A 22 -23.66 -9.06 12.85
N GLU A 23 -22.87 -8.12 13.38
CA GLU A 23 -23.33 -6.76 13.69
C GLU A 23 -23.69 -5.98 12.42
N ARG A 24 -22.92 -6.11 11.36
CA ARG A 24 -23.19 -5.53 10.05
C ARG A 24 -24.50 -6.07 9.43
N LYS A 25 -24.75 -7.38 9.51
CA LYS A 25 -26.02 -7.99 9.09
C LYS A 25 -27.21 -7.47 9.91
N TYR A 26 -26.97 -7.16 11.20
CA TYR A 26 -28.01 -6.60 12.07
C TYR A 26 -28.29 -5.13 11.75
N LYS A 27 -27.25 -4.32 11.50
CA LYS A 27 -27.40 -2.91 11.06
C LYS A 27 -28.14 -2.80 9.71
N LYS A 28 -27.89 -3.72 8.77
CA LYS A 28 -28.63 -3.77 7.47
C LYS A 28 -30.10 -4.14 7.63
N LYS A 29 -30.56 -4.68 8.78
CA LYS A 29 -31.96 -5.04 9.05
C LYS A 29 -32.76 -3.95 9.80
N LYS A 30 -32.12 -2.85 10.21
CA LYS A 30 -32.90 -1.71 10.75
C LYS A 30 -33.62 -1.01 9.60
N PRO A 31 -34.96 -0.80 9.70
CA PRO A 31 -35.65 -0.03 8.69
C PRO A 31 -35.11 1.39 8.66
N ALA A 32 -34.73 1.84 7.48
CA ALA A 32 -34.34 3.22 7.26
C ALA A 32 -35.49 4.16 7.63
N ALA A 33 -35.18 5.25 8.33
CA ALA A 33 -36.10 6.35 8.48
C ALA A 33 -36.50 6.88 7.08
N PRO A 34 -37.72 7.36 6.90
CA PRO A 34 -38.17 7.78 5.58
C PRO A 34 -37.39 9.00 5.12
N ALA A 35 -36.53 8.82 4.16
CA ALA A 35 -35.92 9.89 3.39
C ALA A 35 -36.58 9.92 2.02
N GLU A 36 -37.56 10.76 1.84
CA GLU A 36 -37.99 11.15 0.52
C GLU A 36 -36.98 12.14 -0.09
N ALA A 37 -36.03 11.60 -0.84
CA ALA A 37 -35.33 12.34 -1.86
C ALA A 37 -35.80 11.83 -3.23
N PRO A 38 -35.98 12.71 -4.24
CA PRO A 38 -36.54 12.30 -5.52
C PRO A 38 -35.65 11.25 -6.17
N HIS A 39 -36.27 10.13 -6.60
CA HIS A 39 -35.67 9.08 -7.41
C HIS A 39 -35.04 9.68 -8.66
N ARG A 40 -33.71 9.88 -8.62
CA ARG A 40 -32.91 10.08 -9.84
C ARG A 40 -32.63 8.70 -10.42
N SER A 41 -33.04 8.50 -11.67
CA SER A 41 -32.84 7.26 -12.40
C SER A 41 -31.36 6.82 -12.35
N GLY A 42 -31.10 5.53 -12.11
CA GLY A 42 -29.79 4.95 -11.85
C GLY A 42 -28.68 5.17 -12.90
N ALA A 43 -28.98 5.81 -14.04
CA ALA A 43 -28.00 6.16 -15.06
C ALA A 43 -27.03 7.31 -14.64
N PHE A 44 -27.40 8.13 -13.65
CA PHE A 44 -26.57 9.26 -13.19
C PHE A 44 -25.67 8.91 -11.98
N LEU A 45 -25.83 7.72 -11.37
CA LEU A 45 -25.03 7.30 -10.22
C LEU A 45 -23.72 6.60 -10.61
N GLN A 46 -23.50 6.32 -11.90
CA GLN A 46 -22.31 5.59 -12.38
C GLN A 46 -21.03 6.44 -12.52
N ASN A 47 -21.09 7.76 -12.27
CA ASN A 47 -19.98 8.67 -12.41
C ASN A 47 -19.50 9.26 -11.08
N GLN A 48 -19.64 8.56 -9.96
CA GLN A 48 -18.99 9.00 -8.72
C GLN A 48 -17.50 8.71 -8.79
N VAL A 49 -16.70 9.76 -8.53
CA VAL A 49 -15.25 9.62 -8.37
C VAL A 49 -14.99 8.71 -7.17
N LYS A 50 -14.29 7.60 -7.39
CA LYS A 50 -13.93 6.66 -6.32
C LYS A 50 -13.01 7.33 -5.31
N LYS A 51 -13.18 7.00 -4.03
CA LYS A 51 -12.43 7.58 -2.91
C LYS A 51 -11.39 6.61 -2.38
N VAL A 52 -10.17 7.08 -2.26
CA VAL A 52 -9.07 6.38 -1.59
C VAL A 52 -8.78 7.05 -0.28
N VAL A 53 -8.96 6.36 0.85
CA VAL A 53 -8.38 6.85 2.09
C VAL A 53 -6.90 6.47 2.14
N ALA A 54 -6.05 7.49 2.26
CA ALA A 54 -4.59 7.33 2.30
C ALA A 54 -4.07 7.59 3.72
N VAL A 55 -3.57 6.53 4.36
CA VAL A 55 -3.09 6.56 5.74
C VAL A 55 -1.56 6.58 5.72
N HIS A 56 -0.98 7.77 5.75
CA HIS A 56 0.47 8.02 5.66
C HIS A 56 0.83 9.27 6.44
N ASP A 57 2.13 9.52 6.70
CA ASP A 57 2.59 10.81 7.19
C ASP A 57 2.49 11.91 6.13
N LEU A 58 2.52 13.15 6.59
CA LEU A 58 2.63 14.35 5.75
C LEU A 58 4.00 14.99 5.98
N SER A 59 4.92 14.78 5.08
CA SER A 59 6.25 15.41 5.09
C SER A 59 6.27 16.69 4.26
N GLY A 60 6.68 17.83 4.86
CA GLY A 60 6.61 19.15 4.21
C GLY A 60 7.61 19.32 3.06
N VAL A 61 8.73 18.58 3.07
CA VAL A 61 9.73 18.58 2.00
C VAL A 61 10.00 17.16 1.57
N GLY A 62 10.04 16.94 0.25
CA GLY A 62 10.26 15.66 -0.42
C GLY A 62 8.96 15.02 -0.93
N HIS A 63 9.10 14.25 -2.02
CA HIS A 63 8.00 13.51 -2.64
C HIS A 63 7.87 12.12 -2.01
N VAL A 64 7.46 12.08 -0.74
CA VAL A 64 7.25 10.88 0.05
C VAL A 64 5.85 10.86 0.65
N SER A 65 5.36 9.70 1.02
CA SER A 65 4.12 9.52 1.76
C SER A 65 2.94 10.30 1.13
N LEU A 66 2.15 11.09 1.85
CA LEU A 66 1.03 11.84 1.29
C LEU A 66 1.42 12.81 0.17
N MET A 67 2.66 13.34 0.19
CA MET A 67 3.13 14.24 -0.88
C MET A 67 3.39 13.53 -2.21
N ALA A 68 3.56 12.21 -2.21
CA ALA A 68 3.60 11.38 -3.41
C ALA A 68 2.21 10.77 -3.73
N VAL A 69 1.53 10.24 -2.72
CA VAL A 69 0.25 9.52 -2.87
C VAL A 69 -0.85 10.42 -3.45
N ILE A 70 -1.01 11.63 -2.89
CA ILE A 70 -2.07 12.55 -3.30
C ILE A 70 -1.94 12.94 -4.79
N PRO A 71 -0.81 13.47 -5.29
CA PRO A 71 -0.72 13.87 -6.67
C PRO A 71 -0.83 12.67 -7.65
N VAL A 72 -0.26 11.51 -7.32
CA VAL A 72 -0.33 10.32 -8.17
C VAL A 72 -1.76 9.84 -8.33
N LEU A 73 -2.46 9.55 -7.24
CA LEU A 73 -3.83 9.04 -7.30
C LEU A 73 -4.82 10.09 -7.82
N SER A 74 -4.62 11.37 -7.51
CA SER A 74 -5.47 12.44 -8.06
C SER A 74 -5.29 12.56 -9.58
N SER A 75 -4.06 12.44 -10.11
CA SER A 75 -3.81 12.40 -11.55
C SER A 75 -4.43 11.18 -12.23
N MET A 76 -4.58 10.07 -11.50
CA MET A 76 -5.26 8.86 -11.99
C MET A 76 -6.79 8.92 -11.86
N GLY A 77 -7.37 10.06 -11.45
CA GLY A 77 -8.81 10.29 -11.42
C GLY A 77 -9.51 9.89 -10.12
N PHE A 78 -8.79 9.73 -9.00
CA PHE A 78 -9.37 9.36 -7.70
C PHE A 78 -9.43 10.55 -6.73
N GLN A 79 -10.44 10.57 -5.87
CA GLN A 79 -10.48 11.48 -4.74
C GLN A 79 -9.67 10.89 -3.58
N VAL A 80 -8.53 11.47 -3.27
CA VAL A 80 -7.74 11.07 -2.12
C VAL A 80 -8.29 11.74 -0.85
N CYS A 81 -8.54 10.94 0.18
CA CYS A 81 -8.97 11.37 1.50
C CYS A 81 -7.82 11.09 2.48
N PRO A 82 -6.97 12.05 2.80
CA PRO A 82 -5.81 11.80 3.66
C PRO A 82 -6.22 11.57 5.11
N LEU A 83 -5.65 10.53 5.74
CA LEU A 83 -5.63 10.30 7.18
C LEU A 83 -4.17 10.40 7.64
N PRO A 84 -3.67 11.60 7.98
CA PRO A 84 -2.27 11.77 8.31
C PRO A 84 -1.92 11.11 9.65
N THR A 85 -0.85 10.30 9.66
CA THR A 85 -0.31 9.63 10.85
C THR A 85 0.61 10.53 11.65
N ALA A 86 1.30 11.43 10.97
CA ALA A 86 2.17 12.46 11.55
C ALA A 86 2.30 13.64 10.57
N VAL A 87 2.74 14.79 11.08
CA VAL A 87 3.22 15.91 10.27
C VAL A 87 4.70 16.13 10.56
N LEU A 88 5.51 16.11 9.50
CA LEU A 88 6.94 16.35 9.57
C LEU A 88 7.32 17.57 8.73
N SER A 89 8.35 18.32 9.15
CA SER A 89 8.90 19.39 8.31
C SER A 89 9.62 18.84 7.07
N ALA A 90 10.22 17.66 7.19
CA ALA A 90 10.83 16.86 6.14
C ALA A 90 10.81 15.40 6.58
N HIS A 91 10.94 14.43 5.68
CA HIS A 91 10.94 13.02 6.03
C HIS A 91 12.18 12.61 6.85
N THR A 92 12.10 11.43 7.48
CA THR A 92 13.07 10.96 8.50
C THR A 92 14.49 10.69 8.00
N GLN A 93 14.74 10.67 6.68
CA GLN A 93 16.10 10.56 6.13
C GLN A 93 16.85 11.89 6.10
N TYR A 94 16.17 13.03 6.32
CA TYR A 94 16.87 14.29 6.52
C TYR A 94 17.60 14.30 7.86
N PRO A 95 18.76 14.97 7.97
CA PRO A 95 19.53 15.04 9.21
C PRO A 95 18.76 15.65 10.38
N THR A 96 17.85 16.58 10.07
CA THR A 96 17.00 17.28 11.05
C THR A 96 15.60 17.43 10.50
N TYR A 97 14.61 17.19 11.34
CA TYR A 97 13.17 17.40 11.02
C TYR A 97 12.39 17.64 12.32
N SER A 98 11.27 18.34 12.21
CA SER A 98 10.26 18.38 13.27
C SER A 98 9.29 17.22 13.05
N PHE A 99 8.71 16.72 14.14
CA PHE A 99 7.77 15.61 14.10
C PHE A 99 6.60 15.91 15.05
N LEU A 100 5.39 15.85 14.52
CA LEU A 100 4.15 15.93 15.27
C LEU A 100 3.36 14.64 15.07
N ASP A 101 3.25 13.83 16.10
CA ASP A 101 2.42 12.62 16.10
C ASP A 101 0.93 13.00 16.05
N LEU A 102 0.15 12.29 15.23
CA LEU A 102 -1.28 12.52 15.07
C LEU A 102 -2.14 11.34 15.52
N THR A 103 -1.62 10.42 16.32
CA THR A 103 -2.33 9.21 16.75
C THR A 103 -3.72 9.52 17.35
N ASP A 104 -3.83 10.51 18.23
CA ASP A 104 -5.11 10.88 18.82
C ASP A 104 -6.03 11.60 17.82
N GLU A 105 -5.47 12.36 16.89
CA GLU A 105 -6.26 13.05 15.87
C GLU A 105 -6.79 12.06 14.81
N MET A 106 -6.07 11.01 14.48
CA MET A 106 -6.56 9.93 13.61
C MET A 106 -7.90 9.38 14.14
N LYS A 107 -8.01 9.10 15.43
CA LYS A 107 -9.25 8.62 16.06
C LYS A 107 -10.39 9.61 15.87
N ARG A 108 -10.14 10.92 16.13
CA ARG A 108 -11.13 11.98 15.99
C ARG A 108 -11.61 12.15 14.54
N ILE A 109 -10.67 12.07 13.58
CA ILE A 109 -11.00 12.12 12.16
C ILE A 109 -11.89 10.93 11.77
N ILE A 110 -11.53 9.71 12.16
CA ILE A 110 -12.29 8.49 11.89
C ILE A 110 -13.69 8.56 12.50
N GLU A 111 -13.81 8.98 13.77
CA GLU A 111 -15.11 9.17 14.44
C GLU A 111 -15.98 10.20 13.72
N ASN A 112 -15.38 11.26 13.18
CA ASN A 112 -16.11 12.27 12.43
C ASN A 112 -16.57 11.75 11.06
N TRP A 113 -15.72 11.01 10.36
CA TRP A 113 -16.09 10.34 9.11
C TRP A 113 -17.21 9.32 9.30
N GLU A 114 -17.24 8.63 10.43
CA GLU A 114 -18.38 7.75 10.78
C GLU A 114 -19.67 8.54 10.91
N LYS A 115 -19.65 9.68 11.64
CA LYS A 115 -20.84 10.56 11.80
C LYS A 115 -21.31 11.14 10.47
N MET A 116 -20.38 11.39 9.54
CA MET A 116 -20.65 11.88 8.19
C MET A 116 -21.10 10.78 7.24
N ASN A 117 -21.06 9.49 7.64
CA ASN A 117 -21.30 8.32 6.80
C ASN A 117 -20.45 8.33 5.51
N VAL A 118 -19.16 8.67 5.64
CA VAL A 118 -18.24 8.64 4.50
C VAL A 118 -17.99 7.20 4.11
N HIS A 119 -18.04 6.90 2.80
CA HIS A 119 -17.64 5.63 2.23
C HIS A 119 -16.31 5.79 1.48
N PHE A 120 -15.48 4.77 1.55
CA PHE A 120 -14.20 4.69 0.83
C PHE A 120 -14.18 3.41 -0.02
N ASP A 121 -13.81 3.55 -1.29
CA ASP A 121 -13.65 2.40 -2.20
C ASP A 121 -12.34 1.66 -1.97
N THR A 122 -11.33 2.34 -1.40
CA THR A 122 -10.01 1.77 -1.13
C THR A 122 -9.39 2.36 0.13
N PHE A 123 -8.77 1.49 0.91
CA PHE A 123 -7.92 1.81 2.06
C PHE A 123 -6.47 1.56 1.65
N TYR A 124 -5.66 2.62 1.62
CA TYR A 124 -4.25 2.52 1.29
C TYR A 124 -3.40 3.02 2.46
N THR A 125 -2.58 2.14 3.02
CA THR A 125 -1.69 2.46 4.15
C THR A 125 -0.23 2.37 3.74
N GLY A 126 0.58 3.29 4.24
CA GLY A 126 2.04 3.24 4.16
C GLY A 126 2.66 3.40 5.54
N TYR A 127 3.52 4.40 5.73
CA TYR A 127 4.22 4.58 7.00
C TYR A 127 3.28 4.83 8.18
N LEU A 128 3.40 3.98 9.19
CA LEU A 128 2.74 4.09 10.49
C LEU A 128 3.80 4.31 11.57
N GLY A 129 3.66 5.37 12.35
CA GLY A 129 4.69 5.81 13.30
C GLY A 129 4.73 5.01 14.61
N SER A 130 3.72 4.15 14.89
CA SER A 130 3.66 3.37 16.12
C SER A 130 2.76 2.14 15.99
N PRO A 131 2.98 1.10 16.83
CA PRO A 131 2.07 -0.05 16.93
C PRO A 131 0.61 0.34 17.19
N GLN A 132 0.39 1.38 17.98
CA GLN A 132 -0.95 1.90 18.25
C GLN A 132 -1.64 2.43 16.98
N GLN A 133 -0.92 3.07 16.08
CA GLN A 133 -1.48 3.52 14.80
C GLN A 133 -1.90 2.33 13.93
N ALA A 134 -1.12 1.24 13.91
CA ALA A 134 -1.49 0.02 13.19
C ALA A 134 -2.80 -0.59 13.73
N GLN A 135 -2.97 -0.60 15.05
CA GLN A 135 -4.22 -1.04 15.70
C GLN A 135 -5.40 -0.15 15.33
N ILE A 136 -5.22 1.18 15.33
CA ILE A 136 -6.26 2.14 14.90
C ILE A 136 -6.67 1.87 13.44
N VAL A 137 -5.70 1.62 12.57
CA VAL A 137 -5.96 1.33 11.16
C VAL A 137 -6.69 -0.01 10.99
N GLU A 138 -6.31 -1.06 11.76
CA GLU A 138 -7.02 -2.33 11.78
C GLU A 138 -8.49 -2.13 12.16
N GLU A 139 -8.76 -1.41 13.25
CA GLU A 139 -10.13 -1.12 13.71
C GLU A 139 -10.91 -0.28 12.69
N PHE A 140 -10.24 0.71 12.07
CA PHE A 140 -10.83 1.55 11.04
C PHE A 140 -11.25 0.74 9.81
N ILE A 141 -10.38 -0.12 9.29
CA ILE A 141 -10.70 -0.99 8.15
C ILE A 141 -11.86 -1.93 8.52
N LEU A 142 -11.79 -2.58 9.68
CA LEU A 142 -12.86 -3.50 10.13
C LEU A 142 -14.22 -2.80 10.25
N LYS A 143 -14.23 -1.52 10.57
CA LYS A 143 -15.45 -0.74 10.78
C LYS A 143 -16.05 -0.19 9.50
N PHE A 144 -15.22 0.28 8.58
CA PHE A 144 -15.66 1.03 7.39
C PHE A 144 -15.70 0.20 6.11
N ARG A 145 -14.84 -0.83 5.98
CA ARG A 145 -14.72 -1.63 4.76
C ARG A 145 -16.05 -2.31 4.39
N GLU A 146 -16.45 -2.15 3.14
CA GLU A 146 -17.54 -2.88 2.50
C GLU A 146 -17.02 -4.03 1.61
N GLU A 147 -17.94 -4.85 1.05
CA GLU A 147 -17.63 -6.12 0.39
C GLU A 147 -16.69 -5.97 -0.82
N ASN A 148 -16.82 -4.85 -1.54
CA ASN A 148 -16.04 -4.59 -2.75
C ASN A 148 -14.90 -3.58 -2.55
N ASP A 149 -14.66 -3.16 -1.31
CA ASP A 149 -13.60 -2.19 -1.02
C ASP A 149 -12.25 -2.89 -0.95
N MET A 150 -11.26 -2.29 -1.55
CA MET A 150 -9.89 -2.81 -1.61
C MET A 150 -9.04 -2.29 -0.46
N VAL A 151 -8.23 -3.15 0.13
CA VAL A 151 -7.23 -2.79 1.14
C VAL A 151 -5.84 -3.03 0.55
N VAL A 152 -5.05 -1.97 0.46
CA VAL A 152 -3.67 -1.96 -0.01
C VAL A 152 -2.75 -1.58 1.13
N VAL A 153 -1.73 -2.38 1.39
CA VAL A 153 -0.74 -2.11 2.43
C VAL A 153 0.66 -2.06 1.81
N ASP A 154 1.31 -0.92 1.94
CA ASP A 154 2.76 -0.80 1.83
C ASP A 154 3.32 -0.93 3.26
N PRO A 155 4.04 -2.02 3.59
CA PRO A 155 4.34 -2.31 4.99
C PRO A 155 5.36 -1.38 5.64
N VAL A 156 6.15 -0.66 4.90
CA VAL A 156 7.15 0.36 5.31
C VAL A 156 7.83 0.04 6.64
N LEU A 157 8.48 -1.13 6.71
CA LEU A 157 9.15 -1.58 7.93
C LEU A 157 10.67 -1.36 7.91
N GLY A 158 11.31 -1.50 6.75
CA GLY A 158 12.75 -1.45 6.65
C GLY A 158 13.28 -1.66 5.24
N ASP A 159 14.59 -1.59 5.10
CA ASP A 159 15.30 -1.81 3.84
C ASP A 159 16.71 -2.35 4.09
N ASN A 160 17.33 -3.01 3.09
CA ASN A 160 18.70 -3.56 3.17
C ASN A 160 18.95 -4.43 4.42
N GLY A 161 17.97 -5.25 4.80
CA GLY A 161 18.04 -6.17 5.94
C GLY A 161 17.81 -5.54 7.31
N HIS A 162 17.52 -4.25 7.39
CA HIS A 162 17.37 -3.52 8.65
C HIS A 162 16.03 -2.79 8.73
N LEU A 163 15.46 -2.75 9.93
CA LEU A 163 14.30 -1.92 10.22
C LEU A 163 14.67 -0.44 10.14
N TYR A 164 13.74 0.38 9.67
CA TYR A 164 13.90 1.82 9.68
C TYR A 164 14.00 2.37 11.11
N LYS A 165 14.68 3.50 11.26
CA LYS A 165 14.78 4.19 12.55
C LYS A 165 13.39 4.49 13.13
N GLY A 166 13.14 3.96 14.34
CA GLY A 166 11.87 4.12 15.04
C GLY A 166 10.88 2.97 14.82
N ILE A 167 11.11 2.10 13.85
CA ILE A 167 10.33 0.87 13.69
C ILE A 167 10.85 -0.21 14.65
N THR A 168 9.94 -0.85 15.38
CA THR A 168 10.24 -1.86 16.40
C THR A 168 9.70 -3.24 16.01
N GLU A 169 10.16 -4.30 16.67
CA GLU A 169 9.61 -5.65 16.51
C GLU A 169 8.12 -5.73 16.89
N GLU A 170 7.67 -4.87 17.79
CA GLU A 170 6.25 -4.74 18.10
C GLU A 170 5.47 -4.22 16.89
N MET A 171 6.03 -3.24 16.17
CA MET A 171 5.44 -2.74 14.92
C MET A 171 5.35 -3.84 13.86
N VAL A 172 6.38 -4.66 13.71
CA VAL A 172 6.35 -5.84 12.81
C VAL A 172 5.21 -6.79 13.21
N THR A 173 5.03 -7.00 14.51
CA THR A 173 3.94 -7.86 15.04
C THR A 173 2.56 -7.28 14.72
N GLU A 174 2.35 -5.99 14.87
CA GLU A 174 1.08 -5.34 14.51
C GLU A 174 0.86 -5.34 12.99
N MET A 175 1.91 -5.11 12.20
CA MET A 175 1.83 -5.21 10.75
C MET A 175 1.38 -6.62 10.29
N LYS A 176 1.89 -7.68 10.92
CA LYS A 176 1.45 -9.05 10.65
C LYS A 176 -0.04 -9.29 10.93
N LYS A 177 -0.63 -8.55 11.87
CA LYS A 177 -2.09 -8.60 12.10
C LYS A 177 -2.83 -7.84 10.99
N LEU A 178 -2.34 -6.66 10.63
CA LEU A 178 -2.95 -5.82 9.60
C LEU A 178 -3.02 -6.52 8.25
N ILE A 179 -2.00 -7.29 7.87
CA ILE A 179 -1.97 -8.02 6.59
C ILE A 179 -3.07 -9.06 6.43
N HIS A 180 -3.69 -9.54 7.50
CA HIS A 180 -4.85 -10.44 7.40
C HIS A 180 -6.09 -9.76 6.82
N LEU A 181 -6.14 -8.43 6.83
CA LEU A 181 -7.23 -7.63 6.25
C LEU A 181 -6.93 -7.16 4.82
N THR A 182 -5.71 -7.40 4.36
CA THR A 182 -5.16 -6.83 3.14
C THR A 182 -5.53 -7.63 1.91
N ASP A 183 -5.85 -6.95 0.81
CA ASP A 183 -6.05 -7.57 -0.50
C ASP A 183 -4.76 -7.55 -1.33
N VAL A 184 -4.02 -6.43 -1.27
CA VAL A 184 -2.76 -6.20 -2.00
C VAL A 184 -1.69 -5.69 -1.05
N ILE A 185 -0.51 -6.32 -1.08
CA ILE A 185 0.65 -5.89 -0.29
C ILE A 185 1.89 -5.74 -1.17
N THR A 186 2.73 -4.71 -0.89
CA THR A 186 3.88 -4.34 -1.73
C THR A 186 5.22 -4.35 -0.98
N PRO A 187 5.61 -5.43 -0.30
CA PRO A 187 6.85 -5.47 0.46
C PRO A 187 8.09 -5.41 -0.45
N ASN A 188 9.17 -4.76 0.01
CA ASN A 188 10.51 -5.06 -0.45
C ASN A 188 11.02 -6.38 0.17
N LEU A 189 12.23 -6.85 -0.22
CA LEU A 189 12.74 -8.12 0.31
C LEU A 189 12.94 -8.09 1.84
N THR A 190 13.38 -7.00 2.41
CA THR A 190 13.55 -6.86 3.86
C THR A 190 12.23 -7.04 4.59
N GLU A 191 11.21 -6.37 4.13
CA GLU A 191 9.86 -6.43 4.68
C GLU A 191 9.25 -7.82 4.52
N LEU A 192 9.43 -8.45 3.34
CA LEU A 192 8.99 -9.82 3.09
C LEU A 192 9.59 -10.79 4.12
N TYR A 193 10.89 -10.69 4.40
CA TYR A 193 11.56 -11.55 5.38
C TYR A 193 11.07 -11.29 6.81
N TYR A 194 10.91 -10.02 7.23
CA TYR A 194 10.34 -9.69 8.55
C TYR A 194 8.90 -10.19 8.71
N LEU A 195 8.07 -10.02 7.69
CA LEU A 195 6.69 -10.49 7.73
C LEU A 195 6.58 -12.02 7.78
N LEU A 196 7.56 -12.74 7.25
CA LEU A 196 7.60 -14.20 7.24
C LEU A 196 8.39 -14.82 8.41
N ASP A 197 9.01 -14.02 9.27
CA ASP A 197 9.93 -14.48 10.33
C ASP A 197 11.14 -15.25 9.79
N MET A 198 11.62 -14.82 8.61
CA MET A 198 12.77 -15.45 7.95
C MET A 198 14.03 -14.59 8.13
N PRO A 199 15.22 -15.20 8.24
CA PRO A 199 16.47 -14.44 8.24
C PRO A 199 16.68 -13.77 6.88
N TYR A 200 17.05 -12.48 6.90
CA TYR A 200 17.32 -11.72 5.68
C TYR A 200 18.46 -12.35 4.87
N GLN A 201 18.28 -12.41 3.57
CA GLN A 201 19.29 -12.83 2.60
C GLN A 201 19.32 -11.81 1.46
N GLU A 202 20.54 -11.38 1.10
CA GLU A 202 20.74 -10.41 0.03
C GLU A 202 20.43 -11.00 -1.36
N HIS A 203 20.55 -12.32 -1.48
CA HIS A 203 20.23 -13.07 -2.69
C HIS A 203 19.14 -14.10 -2.41
N ILE A 204 18.14 -14.12 -3.26
CA ILE A 204 17.04 -15.08 -3.23
C ILE A 204 16.89 -15.71 -4.62
N THR A 205 16.68 -16.98 -4.68
CA THR A 205 16.37 -17.67 -5.94
C THR A 205 14.90 -17.46 -6.32
N ASP A 206 14.58 -17.57 -7.61
CA ASP A 206 13.20 -17.46 -8.10
C ASP A 206 12.26 -18.46 -7.39
N ALA A 207 12.73 -19.68 -7.11
CA ALA A 207 11.94 -20.70 -6.42
C ALA A 207 11.65 -20.31 -4.96
N GLU A 208 12.66 -19.83 -4.23
CA GLU A 208 12.50 -19.35 -2.85
C GLU A 208 11.58 -18.13 -2.78
N LEU A 209 11.74 -17.19 -3.72
CA LEU A 209 10.88 -16.01 -3.81
C LEU A 209 9.43 -16.40 -4.07
N LYS A 210 9.16 -17.27 -5.04
CA LYS A 210 7.81 -17.77 -5.31
C LYS A 210 7.18 -18.39 -4.07
N GLN A 211 7.94 -19.23 -3.35
CA GLN A 211 7.46 -19.84 -2.11
C GLN A 211 7.18 -18.79 -1.04
N ALA A 212 8.03 -17.78 -0.89
CA ALA A 212 7.85 -16.70 0.06
C ALA A 212 6.59 -15.86 -0.25
N LEU A 213 6.40 -15.48 -1.52
CA LEU A 213 5.20 -14.74 -1.95
C LEU A 213 3.91 -15.53 -1.68
N LYS A 214 3.92 -16.83 -1.99
CA LYS A 214 2.78 -17.71 -1.72
C LYS A 214 2.51 -17.83 -0.22
N THR A 215 3.55 -18.04 0.58
CA THR A 215 3.45 -18.14 2.05
C THR A 215 2.89 -16.86 2.66
N LEU A 216 3.32 -15.67 2.17
CA LEU A 216 2.76 -14.40 2.63
C LEU A 216 1.29 -14.25 2.19
N SER A 217 0.96 -14.67 0.98
CA SER A 217 -0.43 -14.66 0.51
C SER A 217 -1.35 -15.54 1.36
N ASP A 218 -0.87 -16.70 1.81
CA ASP A 218 -1.63 -17.59 2.70
C ASP A 218 -1.94 -16.94 4.05
N ARG A 219 -1.21 -15.89 4.45
CA ARG A 219 -1.45 -15.11 5.66
C ARG A 219 -2.51 -14.02 5.52
N GLY A 220 -3.02 -13.74 4.31
CA GLY A 220 -4.10 -12.74 4.11
C GLY A 220 -4.21 -12.20 2.69
N PRO A 221 -3.21 -11.48 2.17
CA PRO A 221 -3.33 -10.77 0.91
C PRO A 221 -3.52 -11.73 -0.28
N ALA A 222 -4.47 -11.39 -1.15
CA ALA A 222 -4.69 -12.16 -2.38
C ALA A 222 -3.60 -11.87 -3.42
N ILE A 223 -3.03 -10.67 -3.39
CA ILE A 223 -1.96 -10.21 -4.28
C ILE A 223 -0.78 -9.77 -3.44
N VAL A 224 0.39 -10.37 -3.69
CA VAL A 224 1.66 -10.02 -3.05
C VAL A 224 2.63 -9.56 -4.12
N ILE A 225 3.18 -8.36 -3.98
CA ILE A 225 4.09 -7.75 -4.95
C ILE A 225 5.42 -7.45 -4.26
N ALA A 226 6.44 -8.27 -4.52
CA ALA A 226 7.79 -8.00 -4.03
C ALA A 226 8.50 -7.00 -4.94
N THR A 227 8.92 -5.88 -4.35
CA THR A 227 9.63 -4.81 -5.05
C THR A 227 11.14 -4.91 -4.87
N SER A 228 11.89 -4.28 -5.77
CA SER A 228 13.35 -4.13 -5.69
C SER A 228 14.12 -5.46 -5.55
N VAL A 229 13.63 -6.51 -6.23
CA VAL A 229 14.26 -7.83 -6.20
C VAL A 229 15.52 -7.82 -7.09
N PRO A 230 16.72 -8.11 -6.57
CA PRO A 230 17.93 -8.22 -7.37
C PRO A 230 17.82 -9.33 -8.42
N VAL A 231 18.32 -9.07 -9.62
CA VAL A 231 18.39 -10.10 -10.68
C VAL A 231 19.67 -10.89 -10.54
N SER A 232 19.54 -12.21 -10.35
CA SER A 232 20.71 -13.08 -10.23
C SER A 232 21.59 -13.00 -11.48
N GLY A 233 22.89 -12.72 -11.29
CA GLY A 233 23.86 -12.62 -12.38
C GLY A 233 23.83 -11.32 -13.19
N ASP A 234 22.89 -10.40 -12.93
CA ASP A 234 22.87 -9.08 -13.58
C ASP A 234 22.65 -7.92 -12.56
N PRO A 235 23.75 -7.34 -12.04
CA PRO A 235 23.67 -6.24 -11.07
C PRO A 235 23.16 -4.92 -11.67
N ARG A 236 22.94 -4.86 -12.99
CA ARG A 236 22.39 -3.69 -13.69
C ARG A 236 20.88 -3.76 -13.89
N SER A 237 20.25 -4.79 -13.36
CA SER A 237 18.81 -4.98 -13.45
C SER A 237 18.21 -5.23 -12.07
N THR A 238 16.96 -4.82 -11.93
CA THR A 238 16.10 -5.14 -10.78
C THR A 238 14.77 -5.65 -11.29
N SER A 239 14.05 -6.37 -10.46
CA SER A 239 12.76 -6.92 -10.82
C SER A 239 11.69 -6.63 -9.77
N VAL A 240 10.46 -6.61 -10.25
CA VAL A 240 9.26 -6.69 -9.42
C VAL A 240 8.62 -8.04 -9.69
N TYR A 241 8.33 -8.79 -8.63
CA TYR A 241 7.60 -10.05 -8.70
C TYR A 241 6.22 -9.91 -8.07
N ALA A 242 5.23 -10.52 -8.68
CA ALA A 242 3.90 -10.56 -8.09
C ALA A 242 3.34 -11.98 -8.11
N TYR A 243 2.61 -12.31 -7.06
CA TYR A 243 1.79 -13.51 -6.96
C TYR A 243 0.32 -13.12 -6.81
N ASN A 244 -0.54 -13.80 -7.55
CA ASN A 244 -1.99 -13.67 -7.44
C ASN A 244 -2.60 -15.04 -7.09
N ARG A 245 -3.16 -15.15 -5.89
CA ARG A 245 -3.75 -16.37 -5.36
C ARG A 245 -4.95 -16.87 -6.17
N PHE A 246 -5.77 -15.98 -6.72
CA PHE A 246 -6.99 -16.36 -7.44
C PHE A 246 -6.72 -17.13 -8.74
N GLY A 247 -5.53 -17.01 -9.32
CA GLY A 247 -5.13 -17.73 -10.51
C GLY A 247 -3.93 -18.65 -10.29
N ASP A 248 -3.37 -18.66 -9.08
CA ASP A 248 -2.09 -19.31 -8.72
C ASP A 248 -1.00 -18.96 -9.74
N ARG A 249 -0.85 -17.67 -10.06
CA ARG A 249 0.02 -17.16 -11.12
C ARG A 249 1.06 -16.20 -10.58
N TYR A 250 2.24 -16.28 -11.15
CA TYR A 250 3.37 -15.40 -10.86
C TYR A 250 3.68 -14.53 -12.06
N TRP A 251 3.95 -13.27 -11.81
CA TRP A 251 4.33 -12.28 -12.81
C TRP A 251 5.65 -11.64 -12.42
N LYS A 252 6.45 -11.29 -13.43
CA LYS A 252 7.72 -10.60 -13.26
C LYS A 252 7.81 -9.44 -14.22
N VAL A 253 8.33 -8.31 -13.76
CA VAL A 253 8.75 -7.19 -14.60
C VAL A 253 10.20 -6.90 -14.27
N THR A 254 11.07 -7.02 -15.24
CA THR A 254 12.50 -6.71 -15.10
C THR A 254 12.78 -5.34 -15.72
N CYS A 255 13.56 -4.52 -15.04
CA CYS A 255 13.92 -3.20 -15.50
C CYS A 255 15.38 -2.86 -15.18
N PRO A 256 15.99 -1.92 -15.93
CA PRO A 256 17.33 -1.44 -15.61
C PRO A 256 17.41 -0.86 -14.20
N TYR A 257 18.40 -1.29 -13.43
CA TYR A 257 18.74 -0.69 -12.16
C TYR A 257 19.50 0.62 -12.39
N LEU A 258 18.97 1.71 -11.90
CA LEU A 258 19.66 3.00 -11.87
C LEU A 258 20.24 3.20 -10.47
N PRO A 259 21.59 3.41 -10.34
CA PRO A 259 22.24 3.49 -9.03
C PRO A 259 21.99 4.84 -8.35
N ALA A 260 20.73 5.12 -8.10
CA ALA A 260 20.27 6.32 -7.42
C ALA A 260 19.14 5.93 -6.47
N HIS A 261 19.28 6.38 -5.22
CA HIS A 261 18.24 6.18 -4.21
C HIS A 261 17.42 7.46 -4.08
N TYR A 262 16.12 7.35 -4.29
CA TYR A 262 15.17 8.44 -4.11
C TYR A 262 14.07 8.00 -3.14
N PRO A 263 13.97 8.63 -1.96
CA PRO A 263 12.85 8.39 -1.04
C PRO A 263 11.50 8.60 -1.72
N GLY A 264 10.47 7.84 -1.32
CA GLY A 264 9.12 7.95 -1.85
C GLY A 264 8.86 7.21 -3.17
N THR A 265 9.85 6.49 -3.72
CA THR A 265 9.64 5.63 -4.89
C THR A 265 8.73 4.45 -4.56
N GLY A 266 8.76 3.91 -3.34
CA GLY A 266 7.83 2.90 -2.83
C GLY A 266 6.39 3.42 -2.78
N ASP A 267 6.18 4.57 -2.10
CA ASP A 267 4.88 5.26 -2.05
C ASP A 267 4.31 5.53 -3.44
N THR A 268 5.16 6.01 -4.35
CA THR A 268 4.79 6.30 -5.74
C THR A 268 4.41 5.01 -6.48
N PHE A 269 5.21 3.94 -6.36
CA PHE A 269 4.96 2.65 -6.99
C PHE A 269 3.62 2.07 -6.52
N THR A 270 3.42 1.97 -5.21
CA THR A 270 2.20 1.42 -4.62
C THR A 270 0.98 2.27 -4.95
N SER A 271 1.12 3.61 -5.06
CA SER A 271 0.06 4.49 -5.52
C SER A 271 -0.37 4.18 -6.97
N VAL A 272 0.60 3.96 -7.88
CA VAL A 272 0.29 3.61 -9.28
C VAL A 272 -0.36 2.22 -9.36
N ILE A 273 0.12 1.23 -8.60
CA ILE A 273 -0.52 -0.10 -8.49
C ILE A 273 -1.97 0.05 -8.01
N THR A 274 -2.18 0.80 -6.93
CA THR A 274 -3.52 1.04 -6.36
C THR A 274 -4.44 1.66 -7.40
N GLY A 275 -4.01 2.74 -8.03
CA GLY A 275 -4.80 3.43 -9.05
C GLY A 275 -5.09 2.55 -10.28
N ALA A 276 -4.11 1.81 -10.80
CA ALA A 276 -4.27 0.92 -11.94
C ALA A 276 -5.30 -0.19 -11.67
N LEU A 277 -5.19 -0.86 -10.51
CA LEU A 277 -6.16 -1.89 -10.11
C LEU A 277 -7.57 -1.31 -9.91
N MET A 278 -7.70 -0.10 -9.35
CA MET A 278 -8.98 0.60 -9.21
C MET A 278 -9.60 1.02 -10.56
N GLN A 279 -8.76 1.29 -11.57
CA GLN A 279 -9.20 1.55 -12.95
C GLN A 279 -9.65 0.26 -13.66
N GLY A 280 -9.34 -0.92 -13.10
CA GLY A 280 -9.69 -2.22 -13.68
C GLY A 280 -8.57 -2.84 -14.53
N ASP A 281 -7.35 -2.31 -14.47
CA ASP A 281 -6.20 -2.92 -15.12
C ASP A 281 -5.95 -4.31 -14.52
N SER A 282 -5.50 -5.25 -15.35
CA SER A 282 -5.01 -6.55 -14.87
C SER A 282 -3.69 -6.37 -14.10
N LEU A 283 -3.39 -7.29 -13.18
CA LEU A 283 -2.17 -7.22 -12.37
C LEU A 283 -0.89 -7.02 -13.21
N PRO A 284 -0.63 -7.78 -14.30
CA PRO A 284 0.58 -7.56 -15.10
C PRO A 284 0.64 -6.16 -15.74
N ILE A 285 -0.50 -5.59 -16.14
CA ILE A 285 -0.57 -4.22 -16.67
C ILE A 285 -0.27 -3.21 -15.57
N ALA A 286 -0.84 -3.40 -14.37
CA ALA A 286 -0.57 -2.53 -13.22
C ALA A 286 0.92 -2.54 -12.82
N LEU A 287 1.55 -3.73 -12.80
CA LEU A 287 2.99 -3.89 -12.52
C LEU A 287 3.85 -3.15 -13.55
N ASP A 288 3.55 -3.34 -14.81
CA ASP A 288 4.30 -2.70 -15.91
C ASP A 288 4.15 -1.17 -15.85
N ARG A 289 2.93 -0.66 -15.67
CA ARG A 289 2.64 0.77 -15.52
C ARG A 289 3.42 1.38 -14.36
N ALA A 290 3.38 0.77 -13.19
CA ALA A 290 4.07 1.26 -12.00
C ALA A 290 5.59 1.24 -12.18
N THR A 291 6.15 0.15 -12.72
CA THR A 291 7.59 0.04 -12.98
C THR A 291 8.07 1.07 -14.00
N GLN A 292 7.35 1.24 -15.11
CA GLN A 292 7.69 2.24 -16.12
C GLN A 292 7.60 3.67 -15.58
N PHE A 293 6.58 3.96 -14.79
CA PHE A 293 6.42 5.29 -14.19
C PHE A 293 7.58 5.64 -13.25
N ILE A 294 7.99 4.71 -12.37
CA ILE A 294 9.16 4.89 -11.50
C ILE A 294 10.43 5.11 -12.31
N LEU A 295 10.67 4.29 -13.35
CA LEU A 295 11.84 4.46 -14.23
C LEU A 295 11.85 5.84 -14.91
N GLN A 296 10.72 6.32 -15.38
CA GLN A 296 10.60 7.65 -15.98
C GLN A 296 10.90 8.75 -14.96
N GLY A 297 10.37 8.62 -13.72
CA GLY A 297 10.64 9.55 -12.63
C GLY A 297 12.12 9.60 -12.26
N ILE A 298 12.76 8.45 -12.10
CA ILE A 298 14.20 8.37 -11.79
C ILE A 298 15.02 8.99 -12.94
N ARG A 299 14.73 8.64 -14.20
CA ARG A 299 15.44 9.20 -15.37
C ARG A 299 15.25 10.70 -15.51
N ALA A 300 14.05 11.20 -15.25
CA ALA A 300 13.76 12.63 -15.29
C ALA A 300 14.49 13.42 -14.20
N THR A 301 14.84 12.77 -13.08
CA THR A 301 15.52 13.38 -11.95
C THR A 301 17.03 13.24 -12.05
N PHE A 302 17.53 12.06 -12.44
CA PHE A 302 18.97 11.69 -12.39
C PHE A 302 19.91 12.62 -13.20
N GLY A 303 19.40 13.28 -14.22
CA GLY A 303 20.19 14.17 -15.07
C GLY A 303 20.38 15.60 -14.51
N TYR A 304 19.87 15.90 -13.32
CA TYR A 304 19.93 17.21 -12.72
C TYR A 304 20.82 17.22 -11.46
N GLU A 305 21.46 18.38 -11.18
CA GLU A 305 21.95 18.65 -9.83
C GLU A 305 20.75 18.85 -8.91
N TYR A 306 20.36 17.79 -8.23
CA TYR A 306 19.16 17.73 -7.42
C TYR A 306 19.46 17.00 -6.11
N ASN A 307 18.86 17.48 -5.02
CA ASN A 307 18.97 16.82 -3.74
C ASN A 307 18.16 15.52 -3.76
N ASN A 308 18.83 14.37 -3.79
CA ASN A 308 18.17 13.06 -3.85
C ASN A 308 17.15 12.85 -2.72
N LEU A 309 17.35 13.48 -1.56
CA LEU A 309 16.41 13.42 -0.44
C LEU A 309 15.05 14.03 -0.76
N GLU A 310 14.91 14.83 -1.79
CA GLU A 310 13.62 15.37 -2.22
C GLU A 310 12.78 14.36 -3.01
N GLY A 311 13.30 13.17 -3.28
CA GLY A 311 12.62 12.12 -4.05
C GLY A 311 12.71 12.35 -5.56
N ILE A 312 11.88 11.67 -6.34
CA ILE A 312 11.81 11.88 -7.80
C ILE A 312 10.99 13.14 -8.13
N MET A 313 11.34 13.83 -9.22
CA MET A 313 10.62 15.01 -9.72
C MET A 313 9.26 14.61 -10.31
N LEU A 314 8.26 14.40 -9.46
CA LEU A 314 6.91 14.00 -9.85
C LEU A 314 6.27 14.97 -10.84
N GLU A 315 6.51 16.29 -10.68
CA GLU A 315 5.97 17.33 -11.53
C GLU A 315 6.32 17.18 -13.02
N LYS A 316 7.44 16.50 -13.29
CA LYS A 316 7.89 16.23 -14.67
C LYS A 316 7.22 15.02 -15.30
N VAL A 317 6.67 14.12 -14.51
CA VAL A 317 6.22 12.81 -15.00
C VAL A 317 4.75 12.49 -14.73
N LEU A 318 4.06 13.21 -13.83
CA LEU A 318 2.66 12.94 -13.49
C LEU A 318 1.74 12.84 -14.72
N HIS A 319 1.96 13.66 -15.75
CA HIS A 319 1.19 13.63 -17.00
C HIS A 319 1.32 12.31 -17.76
N ASN A 320 2.34 11.49 -17.48
CA ASN A 320 2.52 10.18 -18.12
C ASN A 320 1.57 9.13 -17.57
N LEU A 321 0.92 9.37 -16.42
CA LEU A 321 -0.07 8.44 -15.85
C LEU A 321 -1.33 8.30 -16.72
N ASP A 322 -1.64 9.32 -17.54
CA ASP A 322 -2.76 9.28 -18.48
C ASP A 322 -2.41 8.65 -19.83
N MET A 323 -1.11 8.35 -20.06
CA MET A 323 -0.67 7.76 -21.31
C MET A 323 -0.90 6.26 -21.35
N PRO A 324 -1.35 5.70 -22.51
CA PRO A 324 -1.42 4.27 -22.69
C PRO A 324 -0.03 3.63 -22.57
N ILE A 325 0.05 2.45 -21.98
CA ILE A 325 1.29 1.66 -21.95
C ILE A 325 1.66 1.30 -23.39
N GLN A 326 2.84 1.74 -23.83
CA GLN A 326 3.26 1.58 -25.22
C GLN A 326 3.93 0.22 -25.49
N ILE A 327 4.63 -0.34 -24.50
CA ILE A 327 5.35 -1.61 -24.59
C ILE A 327 5.25 -2.31 -23.24
N SER A 328 4.72 -3.53 -23.24
CA SER A 328 4.66 -4.35 -22.03
C SER A 328 5.94 -5.17 -21.87
N SER A 329 6.48 -5.17 -20.66
CA SER A 329 7.71 -5.88 -20.29
C SER A 329 7.49 -6.96 -19.23
N TYR A 330 6.24 -7.33 -18.95
CA TYR A 330 5.92 -8.37 -17.99
C TYR A 330 6.09 -9.78 -18.57
N GLU A 331 6.46 -10.70 -17.71
CA GLU A 331 6.60 -12.13 -18.01
C GLU A 331 5.71 -12.94 -17.07
N LEU A 332 5.10 -14.01 -17.59
CA LEU A 332 4.48 -15.05 -16.78
C LEU A 332 5.61 -16.00 -16.31
N VAL A 333 5.73 -16.20 -15.02
CA VAL A 333 6.77 -17.04 -14.43
C VAL A 333 6.15 -18.40 -14.07
N GLU A 334 6.53 -19.44 -14.84
CA GLU A 334 6.07 -20.83 -14.63
C GLU A 334 6.67 -21.49 -13.38
#